data_d36342a16b9bcc25c822839c8d6abd80
#
_entry.id   d36342a16b9bcc25c822839c8d6abd80
#
_cell.length_a   1.000
_cell.length_b   1.000
_cell.length_c   1.000
_cell.angle_alpha   90.00
_cell.angle_beta   90.00
_cell.angle_gamma   90.00
#
_symmetry.space_group_name_H-M   'P 1'
#
loop_
_entity.id
_entity.type
_entity.pdbx_description
1 polymer ?
#
loop_
_entity_poly.entity_id
_entity_poly.type
_entity_poly.pdbx_seq_one_letter_code
_entity_poly.pdbx_strand_id
1 'polypeptide(L)'
;IENNDVAGFTDTTLELLLDAANEFGIKVLVQIPSYQSRSNQSIYDDLKYLHQKYFNHPSYMRIDNKPVVIVYDPHLIDNLFRTILTLNSRDSISCYFIASVSEKYHVGTAYEDGFDSIFTYFASEASTWCSNISNWKSLKKDCKERGINFIPTVGPGYNDQKIERWNRENIRNREAGNYYERMWRAAVKVNPSIVVINSFNHWFEGTQIEPALERPGYIFNDDLWAGPRSSNEAFLKLTKKWIDKFKGFS
;
A
#
# COMPACT_ATOMS: atom_id res chain seq x y z
N ILE A 1 -1.31 -14.56 4.29
CA ILE A 1 -1.62 -15.26 5.56
C ILE A 1 -0.57 -16.36 5.68
N GLU A 2 0.41 -16.18 6.55
CA GLU A 2 1.41 -17.22 6.79
C GLU A 2 0.73 -18.46 7.41
N ASN A 3 0.88 -19.59 6.72
CA ASN A 3 0.46 -20.90 7.22
C ASN A 3 1.38 -21.33 8.37
N ASN A 4 1.13 -20.85 9.57
CA ASN A 4 1.49 -21.53 10.84
C ASN A 4 1.16 -20.57 11.99
N ASP A 5 0.22 -20.91 12.83
CA ASP A 5 -0.19 -20.32 14.12
C ASP A 5 -0.54 -18.81 14.16
N VAL A 6 0.00 -18.00 13.27
CA VAL A 6 -0.29 -16.57 13.14
C VAL A 6 -1.59 -16.33 12.36
N ALA A 7 -1.99 -17.27 11.50
CA ALA A 7 -3.22 -17.18 10.72
C ALA A 7 -4.46 -16.96 11.61
N GLY A 8 -4.52 -17.60 12.75
CA GLY A 8 -5.62 -17.44 13.70
C GLY A 8 -5.77 -16.02 14.26
N PHE A 9 -4.67 -15.33 14.56
CA PHE A 9 -4.73 -14.00 15.15
C PHE A 9 -5.14 -12.93 14.12
N THR A 10 -4.49 -12.87 12.97
CA THR A 10 -4.81 -11.90 11.92
C THR A 10 -6.20 -12.13 11.34
N ASP A 11 -6.60 -13.36 11.19
CA ASP A 11 -7.89 -13.75 10.65
C ASP A 11 -9.04 -13.33 11.57
N THR A 12 -8.93 -13.61 12.86
CA THR A 12 -9.91 -13.17 13.86
C THR A 12 -9.95 -11.65 13.99
N THR A 13 -8.79 -11.00 13.89
CA THR A 13 -8.67 -9.54 13.94
C THR A 13 -9.29 -8.88 12.71
N LEU A 14 -9.23 -9.51 11.54
CA LEU A 14 -9.80 -8.96 10.31
C LEU A 14 -11.34 -8.86 10.38
N GLU A 15 -12.02 -9.82 10.97
CA GLU A 15 -13.49 -9.71 11.19
C GLU A 15 -13.82 -8.51 12.06
N LEU A 16 -13.16 -8.37 13.20
CA LEU A 16 -13.35 -7.24 14.10
C LEU A 16 -13.04 -5.90 13.43
N LEU A 17 -11.99 -5.87 12.60
CA LEU A 17 -11.63 -4.67 11.85
C LEU A 17 -12.68 -4.30 10.80
N LEU A 18 -13.23 -5.28 10.10
CA LEU A 18 -14.30 -5.08 9.11
C LEU A 18 -15.58 -4.56 9.77
N ASP A 19 -15.96 -5.12 10.93
CA ASP A 19 -17.12 -4.68 11.70
C ASP A 19 -16.93 -3.24 12.19
N ALA A 20 -15.80 -2.94 12.81
CA ALA A 20 -15.49 -1.59 13.26
C ALA A 20 -15.44 -0.60 12.09
N ALA A 21 -14.82 -0.97 10.96
CA ALA A 21 -14.78 -0.14 9.76
C ALA A 21 -16.19 0.16 9.22
N ASN A 22 -17.14 -0.77 9.36
CA ASN A 22 -18.52 -0.57 8.94
C ASN A 22 -19.23 0.54 9.74
N GLU A 23 -18.95 0.63 11.04
CA GLU A 23 -19.51 1.67 11.91
C GLU A 23 -19.04 3.07 11.50
N PHE A 24 -17.80 3.19 11.01
CA PHE A 24 -17.18 4.47 10.63
C PHE A 24 -17.22 4.77 9.12
N GLY A 25 -17.86 3.93 8.32
CA GLY A 25 -17.93 4.11 6.85
C GLY A 25 -16.58 3.94 6.16
N ILE A 26 -15.63 3.22 6.77
CA ILE A 26 -14.31 2.93 6.23
C ILE A 26 -14.37 1.64 5.43
N LYS A 27 -13.61 1.56 4.35
CA LYS A 27 -13.44 0.32 3.56
C LYS A 27 -12.10 -0.33 3.87
N VAL A 28 -12.10 -1.65 3.93
CA VAL A 28 -10.92 -2.48 4.22
C VAL A 28 -10.65 -3.36 3.00
N LEU A 29 -9.39 -3.51 2.66
CA LEU A 29 -8.92 -4.48 1.66
C LEU A 29 -7.76 -5.29 2.25
N VAL A 30 -7.47 -6.43 1.64
CA VAL A 30 -6.38 -7.30 2.05
C VAL A 30 -5.23 -7.20 1.05
N GLN A 31 -4.01 -7.14 1.59
CA GLN A 31 -2.80 -7.37 0.83
C GLN A 31 -2.29 -8.78 1.11
N ILE A 32 -2.07 -9.57 0.06
CA ILE A 32 -1.38 -10.85 0.15
C ILE A 32 0.12 -10.58 0.16
N PRO A 33 0.83 -10.84 1.29
CA PRO A 33 2.25 -10.53 1.43
C PRO A 33 3.14 -11.53 0.69
N SER A 34 4.44 -11.27 0.65
CA SER A 34 5.43 -12.30 0.40
C SER A 34 5.51 -13.23 1.60
N TYR A 35 5.44 -14.54 1.38
CA TYR A 35 5.63 -15.57 2.39
C TYR A 35 6.40 -16.77 1.82
N GLN A 36 6.97 -17.57 2.71
CA GLN A 36 7.75 -18.74 2.32
C GLN A 36 6.87 -19.73 1.55
N SER A 37 7.37 -20.27 0.45
CA SER A 37 6.66 -21.22 -0.42
C SER A 37 5.41 -20.63 -1.12
N ARG A 38 5.30 -19.32 -1.24
CA ARG A 38 4.23 -18.67 -2.03
C ARG A 38 4.28 -19.17 -3.47
N SER A 39 3.14 -19.61 -3.97
CA SER A 39 2.97 -20.20 -5.29
C SER A 39 1.63 -19.82 -5.91
N ASN A 40 1.44 -20.13 -7.18
CA ASN A 40 0.13 -20.01 -7.83
C ASN A 40 -0.98 -20.71 -7.06
N GLN A 41 -0.72 -21.91 -6.56
CA GLN A 41 -1.73 -22.68 -5.81
C GLN A 41 -2.07 -22.00 -4.48
N SER A 42 -1.07 -21.52 -3.72
CA SER A 42 -1.34 -20.85 -2.46
C SER A 42 -2.09 -19.53 -2.66
N ILE A 43 -1.77 -18.74 -3.70
CA ILE A 43 -2.56 -17.53 -4.05
C ILE A 43 -4.00 -17.90 -4.43
N TYR A 44 -4.19 -19.00 -5.18
CA TYR A 44 -5.53 -19.47 -5.51
C TYR A 44 -6.33 -19.82 -4.25
N ASP A 45 -5.71 -20.54 -3.31
CA ASP A 45 -6.34 -20.93 -2.05
C ASP A 45 -6.63 -19.73 -1.15
N ASP A 46 -5.70 -18.78 -1.06
CA ASP A 46 -5.88 -17.51 -0.34
C ASP A 46 -7.08 -16.72 -0.88
N LEU A 47 -7.18 -16.58 -2.19
CA LEU A 47 -8.28 -15.85 -2.83
C LEU A 47 -9.64 -16.55 -2.65
N LYS A 48 -9.67 -17.88 -2.70
CA LYS A 48 -10.89 -18.65 -2.39
C LYS A 48 -11.30 -18.46 -0.94
N TYR A 49 -10.36 -18.51 -0.02
CA TYR A 49 -10.61 -18.29 1.39
C TYR A 49 -11.18 -16.88 1.63
N LEU A 50 -10.54 -15.84 1.09
CA LEU A 50 -11.02 -14.46 1.19
C LEU A 50 -12.42 -14.28 0.60
N HIS A 51 -12.69 -14.94 -0.54
CA HIS A 51 -14.01 -14.91 -1.17
C HIS A 51 -15.10 -15.52 -0.28
N GLN A 52 -14.82 -16.67 0.31
CA GLN A 52 -15.78 -17.38 1.16
C GLN A 52 -16.08 -16.60 2.46
N LYS A 53 -15.05 -15.97 3.03
CA LYS A 53 -15.15 -15.42 4.37
C LYS A 53 -15.40 -13.90 4.40
N TYR A 54 -14.77 -13.12 3.53
CA TYR A 54 -14.69 -11.67 3.69
C TYR A 54 -15.25 -10.83 2.55
N PHE A 55 -15.19 -11.31 1.29
CA PHE A 55 -15.58 -10.47 0.16
C PHE A 55 -17.03 -9.99 0.17
N ASN A 56 -17.91 -10.68 0.88
CA ASN A 56 -19.31 -10.26 1.03
C ASN A 56 -19.54 -9.25 2.15
N HIS A 57 -18.53 -8.96 2.96
CA HIS A 57 -18.67 -7.99 4.04
C HIS A 57 -18.90 -6.58 3.48
N PRO A 58 -19.86 -5.79 4.03
CA PRO A 58 -20.21 -4.46 3.50
C PRO A 58 -19.05 -3.47 3.55
N SER A 59 -18.09 -3.64 4.46
CA SER A 59 -16.89 -2.81 4.53
C SER A 59 -15.72 -3.32 3.69
N TYR A 60 -15.85 -4.48 3.03
CA TYR A 60 -14.80 -4.89 2.11
C TYR A 60 -14.76 -3.95 0.90
N MET A 61 -13.56 -3.44 0.59
CA MET A 61 -13.38 -2.47 -0.51
C MET A 61 -13.72 -3.09 -1.86
N ARG A 62 -14.47 -2.34 -2.67
CA ARG A 62 -14.81 -2.71 -4.05
C ARG A 62 -14.53 -1.57 -5.00
N ILE A 63 -14.07 -1.93 -6.19
CA ILE A 63 -13.98 -1.06 -7.36
C ILE A 63 -14.73 -1.78 -8.49
N ASP A 64 -15.63 -1.10 -9.18
CA ASP A 64 -16.49 -1.67 -10.24
C ASP A 64 -17.18 -2.98 -9.80
N ASN A 65 -17.70 -2.99 -8.57
CA ASN A 65 -18.32 -4.14 -7.90
C ASN A 65 -17.39 -5.35 -7.66
N LYS A 66 -16.12 -5.29 -8.00
CA LYS A 66 -15.13 -6.33 -7.72
C LYS A 66 -14.45 -6.09 -6.38
N PRO A 67 -14.29 -7.10 -5.51
CA PRO A 67 -13.49 -6.97 -4.29
C PRO A 67 -12.03 -6.67 -4.66
N VAL A 68 -11.42 -5.73 -3.92
CA VAL A 68 -10.05 -5.29 -4.19
C VAL A 68 -9.06 -6.17 -3.43
N VAL A 69 -8.05 -6.66 -4.11
CA VAL A 69 -6.94 -7.42 -3.52
C VAL A 69 -5.61 -6.87 -4.00
N ILE A 70 -4.71 -6.60 -3.06
CA ILE A 70 -3.33 -6.27 -3.39
C ILE A 70 -2.49 -7.55 -3.34
N VAL A 71 -1.65 -7.75 -4.34
CA VAL A 71 -0.63 -8.81 -4.33
C VAL A 71 0.75 -8.14 -4.26
N TYR A 72 1.48 -8.43 -3.19
CA TYR A 72 2.83 -7.90 -3.01
C TYR A 72 3.83 -8.71 -3.83
N ASP A 73 4.72 -8.03 -4.56
CA ASP A 73 5.73 -8.63 -5.44
C ASP A 73 5.22 -9.79 -6.32
N PRO A 74 4.15 -9.56 -7.12
CA PRO A 74 3.57 -10.61 -7.95
C PRO A 74 4.54 -11.14 -9.01
N HIS A 75 5.52 -10.33 -9.43
CA HIS A 75 6.56 -10.72 -10.38
C HIS A 75 7.46 -11.89 -9.92
N LEU A 76 7.38 -12.25 -8.62
CA LEU A 76 8.04 -13.43 -8.07
C LEU A 76 7.20 -14.72 -8.16
N ILE A 77 6.03 -14.66 -8.78
CA ILE A 77 5.11 -15.79 -8.90
C ILE A 77 4.94 -16.14 -10.37
N ASP A 78 5.47 -17.28 -10.77
CA ASP A 78 5.38 -17.75 -12.14
C ASP A 78 3.93 -18.02 -12.57
N ASN A 79 3.55 -17.58 -13.77
CA ASN A 79 2.25 -17.85 -14.38
C ASN A 79 1.02 -17.41 -13.54
N LEU A 80 1.11 -16.32 -12.79
CA LEU A 80 0.02 -15.80 -11.98
C LEU A 80 -1.26 -15.52 -12.80
N PHE A 81 -1.10 -15.11 -14.06
CA PHE A 81 -2.20 -14.94 -15.00
C PHE A 81 -3.11 -16.17 -15.11
N ARG A 82 -2.54 -17.38 -15.17
CA ARG A 82 -3.34 -18.62 -15.22
C ARG A 82 -4.17 -18.82 -13.97
N THR A 83 -3.64 -18.44 -12.81
CA THR A 83 -4.36 -18.52 -11.54
C THR A 83 -5.55 -17.58 -11.55
N ILE A 84 -5.36 -16.33 -11.95
CA ILE A 84 -6.42 -15.32 -12.07
C ILE A 84 -7.50 -15.77 -13.06
N LEU A 85 -7.12 -16.28 -14.24
CA LEU A 85 -8.06 -16.82 -15.22
C LEU A 85 -8.86 -18.00 -14.68
N THR A 86 -8.21 -18.91 -13.95
CA THR A 86 -8.86 -20.09 -13.38
C THR A 86 -9.89 -19.69 -12.32
N LEU A 87 -9.55 -18.77 -11.44
CA LEU A 87 -10.49 -18.23 -10.43
C LEU A 87 -11.72 -17.63 -11.11
N ASN A 88 -11.52 -16.83 -12.14
CA ASN A 88 -12.61 -16.16 -12.83
C ASN A 88 -13.49 -17.16 -13.61
N SER A 89 -12.88 -18.09 -14.36
CA SER A 89 -13.62 -19.00 -15.23
C SER A 89 -14.24 -20.20 -14.50
N ARG A 90 -13.57 -20.74 -13.48
CA ARG A 90 -13.98 -21.95 -12.75
C ARG A 90 -14.83 -21.63 -11.54
N ASP A 91 -14.40 -20.66 -10.72
CA ASP A 91 -15.01 -20.40 -9.43
C ASP A 91 -15.87 -19.12 -9.42
N SER A 92 -15.93 -18.40 -10.54
CA SER A 92 -16.65 -17.12 -10.69
C SER A 92 -16.16 -16.06 -9.69
N ILE A 93 -14.89 -16.14 -9.28
CA ILE A 93 -14.25 -15.19 -8.37
C ILE A 93 -13.54 -14.13 -9.22
N SER A 94 -14.17 -12.98 -9.37
CA SER A 94 -13.61 -11.83 -10.09
C SER A 94 -13.22 -10.75 -9.09
N CYS A 95 -11.92 -10.45 -9.00
CA CYS A 95 -11.37 -9.39 -8.15
C CYS A 95 -10.84 -8.23 -8.98
N TYR A 96 -10.70 -7.07 -8.33
CA TYR A 96 -9.89 -5.97 -8.80
C TYR A 96 -8.49 -6.12 -8.21
N PHE A 97 -7.51 -6.45 -9.07
CA PHE A 97 -6.15 -6.76 -8.63
C PHE A 97 -5.22 -5.55 -8.72
N ILE A 98 -4.46 -5.32 -7.64
CA ILE A 98 -3.43 -4.29 -7.57
C ILE A 98 -2.08 -4.95 -7.33
N ALA A 99 -1.10 -4.72 -8.22
CA ALA A 99 0.27 -5.23 -8.09
C ALA A 99 1.19 -4.23 -7.40
N SER A 100 2.02 -4.66 -6.45
CA SER A 100 3.17 -3.85 -6.06
C SER A 100 4.26 -3.93 -7.14
N VAL A 101 4.89 -2.78 -7.41
CA VAL A 101 5.96 -2.69 -8.41
C VAL A 101 7.16 -1.92 -7.86
N SER A 102 8.35 -2.42 -8.15
CA SER A 102 9.63 -1.78 -7.80
C SER A 102 10.41 -1.35 -9.04
N GLU A 103 10.38 -2.14 -10.11
CA GLU A 103 11.13 -1.88 -11.33
C GLU A 103 10.21 -1.53 -12.51
N LYS A 104 10.74 -0.80 -13.49
CA LYS A 104 9.97 -0.34 -14.64
C LYS A 104 9.29 -1.48 -15.41
N TYR A 105 9.99 -2.60 -15.60
CA TYR A 105 9.46 -3.73 -16.36
C TYR A 105 8.32 -4.46 -15.64
N HIS A 106 8.21 -4.34 -14.30
CA HIS A 106 7.10 -4.92 -13.55
C HIS A 106 5.73 -4.39 -13.99
N VAL A 107 5.67 -3.21 -14.59
CA VAL A 107 4.42 -2.66 -15.15
C VAL A 107 3.90 -3.53 -16.30
N GLY A 108 4.82 -3.96 -17.18
CA GLY A 108 4.49 -4.88 -18.26
C GLY A 108 4.02 -6.23 -17.75
N THR A 109 4.77 -6.82 -16.82
CA THR A 109 4.43 -8.10 -16.19
C THR A 109 3.06 -8.05 -15.50
N ALA A 110 2.80 -7.00 -14.71
CA ALA A 110 1.50 -6.83 -14.05
C ALA A 110 0.33 -6.74 -15.06
N TYR A 111 0.53 -6.02 -16.17
CA TYR A 111 -0.47 -5.96 -17.23
C TYR A 111 -0.72 -7.34 -17.88
N GLU A 112 0.36 -8.08 -18.20
CA GLU A 112 0.28 -9.42 -18.80
C GLU A 112 -0.36 -10.44 -17.86
N ASP A 113 -0.15 -10.29 -16.54
CA ASP A 113 -0.77 -11.11 -15.49
C ASP A 113 -2.24 -10.73 -15.21
N GLY A 114 -2.77 -9.67 -15.84
CA GLY A 114 -4.18 -9.30 -15.73
C GLY A 114 -4.51 -8.43 -14.53
N PHE A 115 -3.54 -7.68 -14.00
CA PHE A 115 -3.78 -6.70 -12.94
C PHE A 115 -4.48 -5.46 -13.49
N ASP A 116 -5.44 -4.93 -12.72
CA ASP A 116 -6.19 -3.71 -13.04
C ASP A 116 -5.41 -2.43 -12.66
N SER A 117 -4.48 -2.54 -11.72
CA SER A 117 -3.68 -1.40 -11.23
C SER A 117 -2.30 -1.83 -10.76
N ILE A 118 -1.40 -0.86 -10.72
CA ILE A 118 -0.11 -0.99 -10.00
C ILE A 118 0.02 0.07 -8.91
N PHE A 119 0.81 -0.21 -7.86
CA PHE A 119 1.20 0.79 -6.86
C PHE A 119 2.67 0.67 -6.47
N THR A 120 3.26 1.78 -6.03
CA THR A 120 4.71 1.88 -5.82
C THR A 120 5.20 1.47 -4.43
N TYR A 121 4.34 0.99 -3.57
CA TYR A 121 4.53 0.49 -2.21
C TYR A 121 5.43 1.33 -1.27
N PHE A 122 6.69 1.61 -1.67
CA PHE A 122 7.72 2.15 -0.78
C PHE A 122 7.50 3.62 -0.39
N ALA A 123 7.53 3.88 0.93
CA ALA A 123 7.61 5.23 1.50
C ALA A 123 9.02 5.86 1.34
N SER A 124 10.03 5.04 1.06
CA SER A 124 11.41 5.46 0.80
C SER A 124 11.56 5.89 -0.66
N GLU A 125 11.52 7.20 -0.91
CA GLU A 125 11.65 7.78 -2.25
C GLU A 125 12.99 7.41 -2.85
N ALA A 126 12.97 6.99 -4.14
CA ALA A 126 14.13 6.56 -4.92
C ALA A 126 14.89 5.33 -4.36
N SER A 127 14.29 4.53 -3.46
CA SER A 127 14.84 3.22 -3.08
C SER A 127 14.69 2.18 -4.20
N THR A 128 13.68 2.36 -5.06
CA THR A 128 13.45 1.58 -6.27
C THR A 128 13.17 2.52 -7.45
N TRP A 129 13.20 1.99 -8.67
CA TRP A 129 12.89 2.81 -9.84
C TRP A 129 11.46 3.37 -9.78
N CYS A 130 10.49 2.54 -9.37
CA CYS A 130 9.08 2.95 -9.27
C CYS A 130 8.80 3.89 -8.08
N SER A 131 9.58 3.81 -7.00
CA SER A 131 9.42 4.72 -5.85
C SER A 131 10.01 6.12 -6.09
N ASN A 132 10.79 6.29 -7.16
CA ASN A 132 11.35 7.59 -7.52
C ASN A 132 10.27 8.50 -8.13
N ILE A 133 9.93 9.58 -7.43
CA ILE A 133 8.89 10.54 -7.82
C ILE A 133 9.12 11.18 -9.19
N SER A 134 10.38 11.27 -9.65
CA SER A 134 10.71 11.79 -10.99
C SER A 134 10.21 10.86 -12.12
N ASN A 135 10.03 9.58 -11.84
CA ASN A 135 9.57 8.57 -12.79
C ASN A 135 8.04 8.46 -12.87
N TRP A 136 7.29 9.02 -11.92
CA TRP A 136 5.84 8.83 -11.83
C TRP A 136 5.06 9.34 -13.05
N LYS A 137 5.54 10.41 -13.70
CA LYS A 137 4.92 10.86 -14.95
C LYS A 137 5.04 9.81 -16.07
N SER A 138 6.22 9.15 -16.16
CA SER A 138 6.45 8.07 -17.12
C SER A 138 5.64 6.83 -16.79
N LEU A 139 5.58 6.45 -15.49
CA LEU A 139 4.74 5.35 -15.01
C LEU A 139 3.27 5.57 -15.34
N LYS A 140 2.74 6.77 -15.04
CA LYS A 140 1.34 7.10 -15.36
C LYS A 140 1.04 6.99 -16.84
N LYS A 141 1.98 7.41 -17.68
CA LYS A 141 1.83 7.31 -19.15
C LYS A 141 1.83 5.84 -19.59
N ASP A 142 2.79 5.03 -19.13
CA ASP A 142 2.89 3.61 -19.49
C ASP A 142 1.63 2.82 -19.03
N CYS A 143 1.16 3.06 -17.82
CA CYS A 143 -0.09 2.47 -17.32
C CYS A 143 -1.30 2.86 -18.19
N LYS A 144 -1.41 4.14 -18.55
CA LYS A 144 -2.50 4.61 -19.42
C LYS A 144 -2.49 3.95 -20.79
N GLU A 145 -1.31 3.77 -21.39
CA GLU A 145 -1.15 3.10 -22.69
C GLU A 145 -1.55 1.61 -22.63
N ARG A 146 -1.42 0.99 -21.46
CA ARG A 146 -1.83 -0.40 -21.20
C ARG A 146 -3.29 -0.54 -20.71
N GLY A 147 -3.95 0.55 -20.37
CA GLY A 147 -5.31 0.52 -19.84
C GLY A 147 -5.40 0.10 -18.36
N ILE A 148 -4.30 0.17 -17.59
CA ILE A 148 -4.26 -0.09 -16.15
C ILE A 148 -4.08 1.21 -15.35
N ASN A 149 -4.42 1.20 -14.06
CA ASN A 149 -4.31 2.38 -13.23
C ASN A 149 -2.95 2.46 -12.53
N PHE A 150 -2.44 3.70 -12.39
CA PHE A 150 -1.26 4.01 -11.59
C PHE A 150 -1.65 4.60 -10.23
N ILE A 151 -1.18 3.98 -9.15
CA ILE A 151 -1.42 4.38 -7.77
C ILE A 151 -0.07 4.74 -7.12
N PRO A 152 0.25 6.03 -6.93
CA PRO A 152 1.46 6.43 -6.23
C PRO A 152 1.34 6.18 -4.73
N THR A 153 2.44 5.80 -4.09
CA THR A 153 2.56 5.67 -2.64
C THR A 153 3.34 6.85 -2.07
N VAL A 154 2.78 7.50 -1.07
CA VAL A 154 3.44 8.58 -0.32
C VAL A 154 3.71 8.13 1.11
N GLY A 155 4.77 8.63 1.72
CA GLY A 155 5.11 8.33 3.11
C GLY A 155 5.80 9.50 3.81
N PRO A 156 5.74 9.55 5.15
CA PRO A 156 6.28 10.66 5.93
C PRO A 156 7.80 10.65 6.06
N GLY A 157 8.42 9.54 5.81
CA GLY A 157 9.82 9.21 5.95
C GLY A 157 10.00 7.70 6.03
N TYR A 158 11.22 7.23 6.18
CA TYR A 158 11.56 5.81 6.30
C TYR A 158 12.82 5.62 7.14
N ASN A 159 12.78 4.76 8.14
CA ASN A 159 13.95 4.35 8.91
C ASN A 159 13.72 3.00 9.62
N ASP A 160 14.27 1.95 9.07
CA ASP A 160 14.20 0.57 9.59
C ASP A 160 15.50 0.11 10.28
N GLN A 161 16.44 1.00 10.56
CA GLN A 161 17.78 0.66 11.09
C GLN A 161 17.77 -0.15 12.39
N LYS A 162 16.67 -0.10 13.14
CA LYS A 162 16.55 -0.91 14.38
C LYS A 162 16.37 -2.40 14.07
N ILE A 163 15.87 -2.73 12.88
CA ILE A 163 15.59 -4.10 12.44
C ILE A 163 16.65 -4.51 11.42
N GLU A 164 16.85 -3.70 10.38
CA GLU A 164 17.73 -3.97 9.25
C GLU A 164 18.92 -2.99 9.24
N ARG A 165 19.90 -3.25 10.08
CA ARG A 165 21.08 -2.35 10.27
C ARG A 165 21.86 -2.07 8.99
N TRP A 166 21.73 -2.92 7.98
CA TRP A 166 22.40 -2.79 6.68
C TRP A 166 21.68 -1.82 5.71
N ASN A 167 20.42 -1.49 5.96
CA ASN A 167 19.55 -0.74 5.04
C ASN A 167 19.69 0.80 5.16
N ARG A 168 20.89 1.30 5.49
CA ARG A 168 21.12 2.74 5.72
C ARG A 168 20.85 3.63 4.51
N GLU A 169 21.05 3.11 3.31
CA GLU A 169 20.90 3.88 2.07
C GLU A 169 19.43 4.25 1.79
N ASN A 170 18.51 3.50 2.35
CA ASN A 170 17.07 3.70 2.17
C ASN A 170 16.44 4.63 3.21
N ILE A 171 17.22 5.14 4.17
CA ILE A 171 16.70 6.09 5.15
C ILE A 171 16.24 7.37 4.46
N ARG A 172 15.07 7.82 4.84
CA ARG A 172 14.50 9.11 4.42
C ARG A 172 14.02 9.85 5.66
N ASN A 173 14.75 10.90 6.01
CA ASN A 173 14.38 11.75 7.13
C ASN A 173 13.08 12.48 6.82
N ARG A 174 12.29 12.71 7.83
CA ARG A 174 10.98 13.37 7.70
C ARG A 174 11.07 14.85 7.35
N GLU A 175 12.24 15.50 7.59
CA GLU A 175 12.57 16.87 7.21
C GLU A 175 11.48 17.89 7.62
N ALA A 176 11.06 17.85 8.85
CA ALA A 176 9.99 18.71 9.29
C ALA A 176 8.69 18.59 8.42
N GLY A 177 8.33 17.40 7.90
CA GLY A 177 7.19 17.15 7.00
C GLY A 177 7.44 17.55 5.54
N ASN A 178 8.56 18.22 5.26
CA ASN A 178 8.89 18.63 3.89
C ASN A 178 9.04 17.44 2.96
N TYR A 179 9.60 16.30 3.46
CA TYR A 179 9.68 15.07 2.71
C TYR A 179 8.29 14.57 2.30
N TYR A 180 7.36 14.47 3.25
CA TYR A 180 6.00 14.03 3.01
C TYR A 180 5.25 14.96 2.05
N GLU A 181 5.42 16.26 2.21
CA GLU A 181 4.85 17.26 1.29
C GLU A 181 5.38 17.12 -0.13
N ARG A 182 6.68 16.81 -0.31
CA ARG A 182 7.25 16.58 -1.66
C ARG A 182 6.60 15.38 -2.34
N MET A 183 6.45 14.27 -1.63
CA MET A 183 5.79 13.08 -2.17
C MET A 183 4.34 13.36 -2.54
N TRP A 184 3.58 14.03 -1.68
CA TRP A 184 2.21 14.44 -1.97
C TRP A 184 2.09 15.36 -3.19
N ARG A 185 2.97 16.35 -3.32
CA ARG A 185 2.99 17.23 -4.50
C ARG A 185 3.23 16.42 -5.79
N ALA A 186 4.13 15.46 -5.76
CA ALA A 186 4.38 14.59 -6.90
C ALA A 186 3.19 13.68 -7.22
N ALA A 187 2.55 13.11 -6.20
CA ALA A 187 1.37 12.28 -6.34
C ALA A 187 0.21 13.05 -6.97
N VAL A 188 -0.15 14.21 -6.41
CA VAL A 188 -1.24 15.03 -6.94
C VAL A 188 -0.96 15.51 -8.37
N LYS A 189 0.31 15.83 -8.69
CA LYS A 189 0.70 16.29 -10.04
C LYS A 189 0.44 15.26 -11.15
N VAL A 190 0.48 13.96 -10.84
CA VAL A 190 0.20 12.91 -11.83
C VAL A 190 -1.29 12.57 -11.91
N ASN A 191 -2.12 13.25 -11.14
CA ASN A 191 -3.59 13.12 -11.14
C ASN A 191 -4.05 11.64 -11.09
N PRO A 192 -3.74 10.90 -10.02
CA PRO A 192 -4.19 9.53 -9.86
C PRO A 192 -5.63 9.50 -9.34
N SER A 193 -6.33 8.38 -9.52
CA SER A 193 -7.63 8.15 -8.88
C SER A 193 -7.51 7.75 -7.40
N ILE A 194 -6.37 7.17 -7.02
CA ILE A 194 -6.07 6.68 -5.67
C ILE A 194 -4.64 7.08 -5.30
N VAL A 195 -4.42 7.41 -4.04
CA VAL A 195 -3.08 7.57 -3.44
C VAL A 195 -2.99 6.65 -2.23
N VAL A 196 -1.92 5.89 -2.13
CA VAL A 196 -1.61 5.07 -0.95
C VAL A 196 -0.73 5.87 0.00
N ILE A 197 -1.00 5.78 1.29
CA ILE A 197 -0.15 6.32 2.36
C ILE A 197 0.51 5.14 3.07
N ASN A 198 1.80 5.03 2.96
CA ASN A 198 2.60 4.07 3.69
C ASN A 198 3.35 4.82 4.80
N SER A 199 2.84 4.77 6.05
CA SER A 199 1.75 3.98 6.60
C SER A 199 0.99 4.73 7.69
N PHE A 200 -0.14 4.19 8.15
CA PHE A 200 -0.76 4.68 9.37
C PHE A 200 0.09 4.33 10.61
N ASN A 201 0.47 3.06 10.78
CA ASN A 201 1.07 2.54 12.01
C ASN A 201 2.24 1.56 11.82
N HIS A 202 2.96 1.60 10.71
CA HIS A 202 4.14 0.73 10.55
C HIS A 202 5.38 1.33 11.24
N TRP A 203 5.42 1.17 12.57
CA TRP A 203 6.44 1.76 13.44
C TRP A 203 7.84 1.20 13.20
N PHE A 204 7.93 -0.06 12.77
CA PHE A 204 9.22 -0.71 12.54
C PHE A 204 10.00 -0.12 11.35
N GLU A 205 9.30 0.43 10.38
CA GLU A 205 9.89 1.15 9.24
C GLU A 205 9.96 2.66 9.45
N GLY A 206 9.48 3.16 10.59
CA GLY A 206 9.42 4.60 10.84
C GLY A 206 8.51 5.36 9.87
N THR A 207 7.55 4.69 9.23
CA THR A 207 6.65 5.28 8.23
C THR A 207 5.30 5.73 8.80
N GLN A 208 5.09 5.60 10.10
CA GLN A 208 3.82 5.88 10.75
C GLN A 208 3.43 7.36 10.67
N ILE A 209 2.12 7.62 10.43
CA ILE A 209 1.48 8.93 10.63
C ILE A 209 0.60 8.95 11.88
N GLU A 210 0.48 7.81 12.55
CA GLU A 210 -0.24 7.65 13.80
C GLU A 210 0.29 8.63 14.87
N PRO A 211 -0.60 9.22 15.69
CA PRO A 211 -0.17 10.09 16.78
C PRO A 211 0.82 9.41 17.73
N ALA A 212 1.92 10.08 18.01
CA ALA A 212 2.99 9.55 18.85
C ALA A 212 3.24 10.43 20.05
N LEU A 213 3.56 9.81 21.19
CA LEU A 213 4.05 10.49 22.38
C LEU A 213 5.58 10.39 22.43
N GLU A 214 6.22 11.48 22.80
CA GLU A 214 7.66 11.50 23.02
C GLU A 214 8.06 10.53 24.14
N ARG A 215 9.10 9.73 23.90
CA ARG A 215 9.68 8.84 24.89
C ARG A 215 11.21 8.95 24.91
N PRO A 216 11.86 8.98 26.08
CA PRO A 216 13.31 8.98 26.18
C PRO A 216 13.94 7.81 25.40
N GLY A 217 15.00 8.09 24.63
CA GLY A 217 15.71 7.08 23.84
C GLY A 217 15.08 6.76 22.47
N TYR A 218 14.00 7.42 22.10
CA TYR A 218 13.40 7.35 20.76
C TYR A 218 13.54 8.69 20.06
N ILE A 219 13.80 8.66 18.75
CA ILE A 219 13.75 9.86 17.91
C ILE A 219 12.27 10.20 17.69
N PHE A 220 11.86 11.36 18.17
CA PHE A 220 10.50 11.83 18.00
C PHE A 220 10.41 12.68 16.73
N ASN A 221 9.94 12.08 15.65
CA ASN A 221 9.59 12.75 14.39
C ASN A 221 10.66 13.72 13.83
N ASP A 222 11.96 13.43 14.01
CA ASP A 222 13.08 14.17 13.43
C ASP A 222 12.93 15.70 13.55
N ASP A 223 13.11 16.27 14.72
CA ASP A 223 13.14 17.73 14.94
C ASP A 223 12.03 18.56 14.28
N LEU A 224 11.06 17.87 13.67
CA LEU A 224 9.99 18.46 12.91
C LEU A 224 9.21 19.50 13.67
N TRP A 225 9.30 19.37 14.96
CA TRP A 225 8.39 20.00 15.89
C TRP A 225 9.11 20.60 17.08
N ALA A 226 10.39 20.90 16.92
CA ALA A 226 11.12 21.74 17.86
C ALA A 226 10.54 23.16 17.86
N GLY A 227 9.31 23.29 18.36
CA GLY A 227 8.62 24.57 18.44
C GLY A 227 7.21 24.43 19.01
N PRO A 228 6.52 25.54 19.31
CA PRO A 228 5.19 25.54 19.91
C PRO A 228 4.07 24.91 19.06
N ARG A 229 4.40 24.36 17.91
CA ARG A 229 3.49 23.64 17.02
C ARG A 229 3.67 22.11 17.06
N SER A 230 4.50 21.61 17.96
CA SER A 230 4.70 20.16 18.14
C SER A 230 3.42 19.50 18.67
N SER A 231 2.65 18.97 17.78
CA SER A 231 1.46 18.21 18.12
C SER A 231 1.72 16.76 17.73
N ASN A 232 1.43 15.83 18.65
CA ASN A 232 1.47 14.40 18.36
C ASN A 232 0.60 14.01 17.14
N GLU A 233 -0.33 14.87 16.72
CA GLU A 233 -1.23 14.70 15.56
C GLU A 233 -0.75 15.39 14.28
N ALA A 234 0.46 15.90 14.26
CA ALA A 234 0.89 16.78 13.18
C ALA A 234 0.86 16.14 11.80
N PHE A 235 1.28 14.86 11.70
CA PHE A 235 1.19 14.13 10.43
C PHE A 235 -0.24 13.85 10.01
N LEU A 236 -1.17 13.62 10.93
CA LEU A 236 -2.60 13.51 10.59
C LEU A 236 -3.14 14.84 10.03
N LYS A 237 -2.78 15.96 10.64
CA LYS A 237 -3.18 17.30 10.15
C LYS A 237 -2.60 17.60 8.76
N LEU A 238 -1.34 17.23 8.55
CA LEU A 238 -0.68 17.35 7.25
C LEU A 238 -1.32 16.44 6.20
N THR A 239 -1.63 15.19 6.57
CA THR A 239 -2.34 14.24 5.73
C THR A 239 -3.72 14.79 5.34
N LYS A 240 -4.49 15.29 6.30
CA LYS A 240 -5.81 15.89 6.02
C LYS A 240 -5.70 17.05 5.02
N LYS A 241 -4.74 17.97 5.21
CA LYS A 241 -4.48 19.07 4.27
C LYS A 241 -4.28 18.58 2.83
N TRP A 242 -3.54 17.46 2.67
CA TRP A 242 -3.25 16.92 1.34
C TRP A 242 -4.42 16.12 0.77
N ILE A 243 -5.18 15.40 1.60
CA ILE A 243 -6.43 14.73 1.18
C ILE A 243 -7.43 15.76 0.67
N ASP A 244 -7.60 16.89 1.38
CA ASP A 244 -8.53 17.96 0.97
C ASP A 244 -8.09 18.56 -0.38
N LYS A 245 -6.79 18.75 -0.61
CA LYS A 245 -6.27 19.17 -1.91
C LYS A 245 -6.50 18.11 -2.99
N PHE A 246 -6.20 16.85 -2.71
CA PHE A 246 -6.38 15.74 -3.65
C PHE A 246 -7.83 15.65 -4.11
N LYS A 247 -8.79 15.73 -3.18
CA LYS A 247 -10.24 15.73 -3.50
C LYS A 247 -10.70 16.94 -4.30
N GLY A 248 -10.02 18.07 -4.17
CA GLY A 248 -10.34 19.29 -4.94
C GLY A 248 -9.82 19.27 -6.39
N PHE A 249 -9.02 18.26 -6.77
CA PHE A 249 -8.53 18.02 -8.12
C PHE A 249 -9.23 16.85 -8.83
N SER A 250 -10.08 16.11 -8.14
CA SER A 250 -10.83 14.94 -8.66
C SER A 250 -12.22 15.30 -9.14
#